data_43d32e3de0c685349d8984b7d44d373e
#
_entry.id   43d32e3de0c685349d8984b7d44d373e
#
_cell.length_a   1.000
_cell.length_b   1.000
_cell.length_c   1.000
_cell.angle_alpha   90.00
_cell.angle_beta   90.00
_cell.angle_gamma   90.00
#
_symmetry.space_group_name_H-M   'P 1'
#
loop_
_entity.id
_entity.type
_entity.pdbx_description
1 polymer ?
#
loop_
_entity_poly.entity_id
_entity_poly.type
_entity_poly.pdbx_seq_one_letter_code
_entity_poly.pdbx_strand_id
1 'polypeptide(L)'
;MADWPKVKYKEEGMREGMQIEDAQISVDDKVELLDMLSETGLQQIVVGSFVSPKWTPQIERIDEIVTKFKPKPGVTYTALALNSRGVERAKAYSPPLTIERDAFPRLNVHMCDVFVRRNTNRTQMQEMERWPQVIAQAQELNIKEAGIGTNASWGSNFLGEFPVDNLMKMLERQHSMWDEVGIDVRSASMGDPMSHCTPAKVEESVYRVKEMWPEINHIRLHLHNGRNMAKIGRAHV
;
A
#
# COMPACT_ATOMS: atom_id res chain seq x y z
N MET A 1 -14.46 25.62 -9.10
CA MET A 1 -13.39 24.74 -8.57
C MET A 1 -14.00 23.34 -8.50
N ALA A 2 -13.33 22.33 -9.06
CA ALA A 2 -13.80 20.96 -8.94
C ALA A 2 -13.84 20.57 -7.45
N ASP A 3 -14.94 19.96 -7.01
CA ASP A 3 -15.10 19.48 -5.64
C ASP A 3 -14.39 18.11 -5.52
N TRP A 4 -13.08 18.16 -5.33
CA TRP A 4 -12.27 16.96 -5.18
C TRP A 4 -12.48 16.34 -3.80
N PRO A 5 -12.56 15.00 -3.70
CA PRO A 5 -12.72 14.34 -2.41
C PRO A 5 -11.51 14.61 -1.50
N LYS A 6 -11.74 14.66 -0.19
CA LYS A 6 -10.65 14.81 0.79
C LYS A 6 -9.75 13.60 0.77
N VAL A 7 -8.45 13.83 0.57
CA VAL A 7 -7.43 12.79 0.64
C VAL A 7 -7.11 12.50 2.11
N LYS A 8 -7.07 11.21 2.46
CA LYS A 8 -6.56 10.74 3.76
C LYS A 8 -5.11 10.32 3.60
N TYR A 9 -4.23 10.94 4.36
CA TYR A 9 -2.81 10.57 4.36
C TYR A 9 -2.53 9.49 5.37
N LYS A 10 -1.77 8.48 4.93
CA LYS A 10 -1.19 7.44 5.77
C LYS A 10 0.33 7.56 5.70
N GLU A 11 0.97 7.86 6.82
CA GLU A 11 2.41 8.02 6.92
C GLU A 11 3.09 6.65 7.04
N GLU A 12 4.05 6.37 6.18
CA GLU A 12 4.78 5.09 6.16
C GLU A 12 6.30 5.25 6.36
N GLY A 13 6.80 6.43 6.69
CA GLY A 13 8.22 6.69 6.92
C GLY A 13 8.84 5.78 7.99
N MET A 14 8.12 5.55 9.08
CA MET A 14 8.56 4.63 10.15
C MET A 14 8.65 3.17 9.74
N ARG A 15 7.96 2.76 8.68
CA ARG A 15 7.98 1.40 8.13
C ARG A 15 8.85 1.34 6.87
N GLU A 16 8.41 1.98 5.80
CA GLU A 16 9.05 1.88 4.48
C GLU A 16 10.27 2.77 4.38
N GLY A 17 10.20 3.99 4.89
CA GLY A 17 11.33 4.89 4.94
C GLY A 17 12.49 4.32 5.74
N MET A 18 12.21 3.71 6.89
CA MET A 18 13.25 3.10 7.72
C MET A 18 13.99 1.92 7.06
N GLN A 19 13.42 1.28 6.04
CA GLN A 19 14.06 0.13 5.39
C GLN A 19 15.35 0.47 4.63
N ILE A 20 15.53 1.74 4.26
CA ILE A 20 16.72 2.21 3.55
C ILE A 20 17.71 2.94 4.47
N GLU A 21 17.36 3.13 5.73
CA GLU A 21 18.16 3.83 6.72
C GLU A 21 19.17 2.87 7.41
N ASP A 22 20.04 3.46 8.23
CA ASP A 22 21.01 2.69 9.00
C ASP A 22 20.31 1.81 10.06
N ALA A 23 20.63 0.53 10.05
CA ALA A 23 20.10 -0.42 11.03
C ALA A 23 20.53 -0.11 12.48
N GLN A 24 21.57 0.70 12.66
CA GLN A 24 22.09 1.11 13.98
C GLN A 24 21.30 2.25 14.63
N ILE A 25 20.34 2.89 13.91
CA ILE A 25 19.47 3.92 14.51
C ILE A 25 18.79 3.33 15.75
N SER A 26 18.95 4.02 16.88
CA SER A 26 18.46 3.53 18.17
C SER A 26 16.94 3.43 18.22
N VAL A 27 16.43 2.61 19.13
CA VAL A 27 14.99 2.57 19.42
C VAL A 27 14.50 3.93 19.91
N ASP A 28 15.29 4.61 20.71
CA ASP A 28 14.88 5.90 21.30
C ASP A 28 14.77 6.99 20.23
N ASP A 29 15.69 7.04 19.24
CA ASP A 29 15.58 7.96 18.09
C ASP A 29 14.35 7.63 17.23
N LYS A 30 14.03 6.34 17.04
CA LYS A 30 12.82 5.92 16.32
C LYS A 30 11.55 6.29 17.05
N VAL A 31 11.55 6.20 18.38
CA VAL A 31 10.43 6.63 19.23
C VAL A 31 10.25 8.13 19.16
N GLU A 32 11.35 8.90 19.26
CA GLU A 32 11.32 10.36 19.14
C GLU A 32 10.73 10.79 17.79
N LEU A 33 11.18 10.18 16.68
CA LEU A 33 10.63 10.45 15.35
C LEU A 33 9.13 10.13 15.27
N LEU A 34 8.70 8.99 15.83
CA LEU A 34 7.29 8.60 15.85
C LEU A 34 6.44 9.58 16.66
N ASP A 35 6.93 10.02 17.81
CA ASP A 35 6.26 11.01 18.65
C ASP A 35 6.16 12.38 17.90
N MET A 36 7.22 12.80 17.21
CA MET A 36 7.21 14.01 16.37
C MET A 36 6.21 13.90 15.21
N LEU A 37 6.17 12.76 14.51
CA LEU A 37 5.19 12.51 13.45
C LEU A 37 3.76 12.58 13.96
N SER A 38 3.51 12.12 15.18
CA SER A 38 2.19 12.18 15.82
C SER A 38 1.71 13.61 16.05
N GLU A 39 2.63 14.59 16.18
CA GLU A 39 2.31 16.02 16.36
C GLU A 39 2.03 16.77 15.04
N THR A 40 2.28 16.16 13.89
CA THR A 40 2.16 16.82 12.55
C THR A 40 0.73 17.03 12.08
N GLY A 41 -0.27 16.46 12.75
CA GLY A 41 -1.67 16.49 12.32
C GLY A 41 -2.05 15.33 11.37
N LEU A 42 -1.15 14.41 11.09
CA LEU A 42 -1.45 13.17 10.39
C LEU A 42 -2.43 12.32 11.19
N GLN A 43 -3.40 11.72 10.50
CA GLN A 43 -4.43 10.91 11.14
C GLN A 43 -4.13 9.41 11.14
N GLN A 44 -3.19 8.96 10.29
CA GLN A 44 -2.79 7.56 10.20
C GLN A 44 -1.27 7.44 10.06
N ILE A 45 -0.67 6.62 10.93
CA ILE A 45 0.78 6.38 10.93
C ILE A 45 1.04 4.87 11.02
N VAL A 46 1.89 4.36 10.13
CA VAL A 46 2.41 2.99 10.22
C VAL A 46 3.69 3.02 11.05
N VAL A 47 3.63 2.49 12.25
CA VAL A 47 4.72 2.60 13.24
C VAL A 47 5.89 1.66 12.97
N GLY A 48 5.73 0.70 12.05
CA GLY A 48 6.75 -0.28 11.69
C GLY A 48 6.15 -1.58 11.15
N SER A 49 6.84 -2.69 11.34
CA SER A 49 6.42 -3.99 10.80
C SER A 49 6.76 -5.14 11.74
N PHE A 50 5.84 -6.09 11.87
CA PHE A 50 6.02 -7.37 12.56
C PHE A 50 6.51 -8.48 11.62
N VAL A 51 7.21 -8.13 10.55
CA VAL A 51 7.89 -9.10 9.67
C VAL A 51 9.17 -9.64 10.31
N SER A 52 9.78 -10.64 9.69
CA SER A 52 11.03 -11.23 10.19
C SER A 52 12.19 -10.23 10.08
N PRO A 53 12.94 -9.95 11.17
CA PRO A 53 14.11 -9.07 11.15
C PRO A 53 15.22 -9.52 10.18
N LYS A 54 15.22 -10.80 9.82
CA LYS A 54 16.16 -11.34 8.83
C LYS A 54 16.12 -10.58 7.50
N TRP A 55 14.95 -10.03 7.14
CA TRP A 55 14.75 -9.33 5.88
C TRP A 55 14.82 -7.81 6.00
N THR A 56 14.54 -7.29 7.20
CA THR A 56 14.48 -5.85 7.48
C THR A 56 15.04 -5.56 8.87
N PRO A 57 16.37 -5.64 9.05
CA PRO A 57 17.00 -5.41 10.36
C PRO A 57 16.74 -3.99 10.88
N GLN A 58 16.53 -3.01 10.00
CA GLN A 58 16.26 -1.62 10.36
C GLN A 58 14.98 -1.45 11.20
N ILE A 59 14.00 -2.35 11.04
CA ILE A 59 12.72 -2.33 11.79
C ILE A 59 12.64 -3.45 12.84
N GLU A 60 13.77 -4.05 13.18
CA GLU A 60 13.91 -4.90 14.35
C GLU A 60 13.48 -4.13 15.61
N ARG A 61 13.13 -4.84 16.67
CA ARG A 61 12.72 -4.26 17.96
C ARG A 61 11.46 -3.40 17.90
N ILE A 62 10.56 -3.69 16.93
CA ILE A 62 9.26 -3.01 16.83
C ILE A 62 8.47 -3.10 18.16
N ASP A 63 8.60 -4.21 18.87
CA ASP A 63 7.96 -4.45 20.17
C ASP A 63 8.33 -3.37 21.20
N GLU A 64 9.59 -2.92 21.19
CA GLU A 64 10.06 -1.86 22.09
C GLU A 64 9.55 -0.48 21.65
N ILE A 65 9.54 -0.21 20.34
CA ILE A 65 9.02 1.04 19.79
C ILE A 65 7.55 1.22 20.19
N VAL A 66 6.72 0.21 19.96
CA VAL A 66 5.27 0.27 20.25
C VAL A 66 4.96 0.31 21.76
N THR A 67 5.91 -0.07 22.61
CA THR A 67 5.77 0.03 24.06
C THR A 67 6.16 1.40 24.61
N LYS A 68 7.10 2.10 23.94
CA LYS A 68 7.71 3.33 24.44
C LYS A 68 7.08 4.61 23.90
N PHE A 69 6.56 4.62 22.66
CA PHE A 69 6.04 5.82 22.04
C PHE A 69 4.78 6.34 22.75
N LYS A 70 4.45 7.61 22.56
CA LYS A 70 3.32 8.28 23.18
C LYS A 70 2.16 8.45 22.20
N PRO A 71 1.16 7.53 22.19
CA PRO A 71 0.03 7.61 21.28
C PRO A 71 -0.75 8.92 21.49
N LYS A 72 -1.03 9.63 20.39
CA LYS A 72 -1.81 10.85 20.40
C LYS A 72 -3.29 10.55 20.12
N PRO A 73 -4.25 11.10 20.89
CA PRO A 73 -5.67 10.98 20.59
C PRO A 73 -6.00 11.47 19.18
N GLY A 74 -6.84 10.72 18.46
CA GLY A 74 -7.25 11.06 17.09
C GLY A 74 -6.28 10.57 16.00
N VAL A 75 -5.15 10.00 16.36
CA VAL A 75 -4.23 9.32 15.41
C VAL A 75 -4.44 7.81 15.46
N THR A 76 -4.59 7.19 14.29
CA THR A 76 -4.65 5.74 14.15
C THR A 76 -3.25 5.19 13.88
N TYR A 77 -2.77 4.33 14.75
CA TYR A 77 -1.47 3.68 14.61
C TYR A 77 -1.65 2.24 14.14
N THR A 78 -0.95 1.88 13.08
CA THR A 78 -0.99 0.53 12.50
C THR A 78 0.43 -0.01 12.33
N ALA A 79 0.57 -1.31 12.10
CA ALA A 79 1.84 -1.92 11.75
C ALA A 79 1.63 -3.00 10.68
N LEU A 80 2.61 -3.16 9.80
CA LEU A 80 2.56 -4.19 8.77
C LEU A 80 2.74 -5.58 9.40
N ALA A 81 1.85 -6.51 9.08
CA ALA A 81 1.97 -7.92 9.41
C ALA A 81 1.56 -8.76 8.19
N LEU A 82 2.48 -9.59 7.68
CA LEU A 82 2.30 -10.34 6.42
C LEU A 82 1.79 -11.78 6.61
N ASN A 83 1.73 -12.24 7.85
CA ASN A 83 1.30 -13.60 8.17
C ASN A 83 0.63 -13.66 9.54
N SER A 84 -0.03 -14.77 9.85
CA SER A 84 -0.76 -14.97 11.11
C SER A 84 0.10 -14.75 12.35
N ARG A 85 1.36 -15.19 12.34
CA ARG A 85 2.28 -14.98 13.46
C ARG A 85 2.56 -13.50 13.73
N GLY A 86 2.78 -12.72 12.64
CA GLY A 86 2.96 -11.26 12.74
C GLY A 86 1.69 -10.56 13.26
N VAL A 87 0.53 -10.99 12.78
CA VAL A 87 -0.76 -10.48 13.25
C VAL A 87 -0.97 -10.75 14.74
N GLU A 88 -0.69 -11.98 15.20
CA GLU A 88 -0.83 -12.31 16.63
C GLU A 88 0.14 -11.49 17.51
N ARG A 89 1.39 -11.27 17.05
CA ARG A 89 2.31 -10.38 17.75
C ARG A 89 1.77 -8.95 17.81
N ALA A 90 1.26 -8.41 16.70
CA ALA A 90 0.70 -7.05 16.66
C ALA A 90 -0.52 -6.90 17.58
N LYS A 91 -1.37 -7.92 17.70
CA LYS A 91 -2.53 -7.92 18.61
C LYS A 91 -2.15 -7.72 20.08
N ALA A 92 -0.98 -8.20 20.50
CA ALA A 92 -0.50 -8.02 21.88
C ALA A 92 -0.29 -6.53 22.24
N TYR A 93 -0.20 -5.64 21.24
CA TYR A 93 -0.03 -4.20 21.38
C TYR A 93 -1.28 -3.41 20.95
N SER A 94 -2.45 -4.02 20.96
CA SER A 94 -3.71 -3.37 20.64
C SER A 94 -4.58 -3.19 21.89
N PRO A 95 -4.82 -1.97 22.42
CA PRO A 95 -4.26 -0.70 21.96
C PRO A 95 -2.78 -0.52 22.32
N PRO A 96 -2.03 0.44 21.76
CA PRO A 96 -2.49 1.54 20.90
C PRO A 96 -2.60 1.17 19.42
N LEU A 97 -2.10 0.00 19.00
CA LEU A 97 -2.18 -0.39 17.59
C LEU A 97 -3.61 -0.77 17.19
N THR A 98 -4.00 -0.29 16.02
CA THR A 98 -5.19 -0.78 15.32
C THR A 98 -4.75 -1.87 14.35
N ILE A 99 -5.36 -3.05 14.46
CA ILE A 99 -5.10 -4.16 13.55
C ILE A 99 -5.96 -3.95 12.30
N GLU A 100 -5.33 -3.41 11.25
CA GLU A 100 -5.98 -3.30 9.94
C GLU A 100 -6.07 -4.69 9.30
N ARG A 101 -7.26 -5.02 8.85
CA ARG A 101 -7.46 -6.08 7.87
C ARG A 101 -7.71 -5.40 6.53
N ASP A 102 -7.10 -5.88 5.46
CA ASP A 102 -7.56 -5.48 4.13
C ASP A 102 -9.06 -5.78 4.07
N ALA A 103 -9.83 -4.72 3.84
CA ALA A 103 -11.30 -4.82 3.86
C ALA A 103 -11.79 -5.78 2.76
N PHE A 104 -11.00 -5.95 1.70
CA PHE A 104 -11.36 -6.72 0.51
C PHE A 104 -10.22 -7.64 0.05
N PRO A 105 -10.52 -8.87 -0.41
CA PRO A 105 -9.57 -9.64 -1.19
C PRO A 105 -9.22 -8.83 -2.44
N ARG A 106 -7.95 -8.92 -2.87
CA ARG A 106 -7.47 -8.09 -3.99
C ARG A 106 -6.70 -8.92 -4.98
N LEU A 107 -7.03 -8.77 -6.26
CA LEU A 107 -6.11 -9.10 -7.32
C LEU A 107 -5.07 -7.99 -7.43
N ASN A 108 -3.81 -8.37 -7.41
CA ASN A 108 -2.71 -7.43 -7.52
C ASN A 108 -1.62 -7.99 -8.44
N VAL A 109 -0.87 -7.08 -9.10
CA VAL A 109 0.25 -7.46 -9.95
C VAL A 109 1.28 -6.33 -10.04
N HIS A 110 2.55 -6.68 -10.13
CA HIS A 110 3.59 -5.72 -10.48
C HIS A 110 3.67 -5.55 -12.00
N MET A 111 3.67 -4.31 -12.46
CA MET A 111 3.75 -3.98 -13.90
C MET A 111 5.15 -4.21 -14.50
N CYS A 112 6.17 -4.46 -13.68
CA CYS A 112 7.54 -4.72 -14.09
C CYS A 112 8.02 -6.10 -13.65
N ASP A 113 8.22 -7.03 -14.58
CA ASP A 113 8.67 -8.40 -14.29
C ASP A 113 10.07 -8.43 -13.65
N VAL A 114 10.98 -7.53 -14.03
CA VAL A 114 12.31 -7.44 -13.40
C VAL A 114 12.21 -7.04 -11.93
N PHE A 115 11.34 -6.08 -11.61
CA PHE A 115 11.12 -5.64 -10.25
C PHE A 115 10.49 -6.74 -9.39
N VAL A 116 9.47 -7.42 -9.88
CA VAL A 116 8.81 -8.46 -9.11
C VAL A 116 9.74 -9.64 -8.83
N ARG A 117 10.57 -10.04 -9.80
CA ARG A 117 11.59 -11.10 -9.61
C ARG A 117 12.56 -10.75 -8.48
N ARG A 118 13.04 -9.51 -8.45
CA ARG A 118 13.99 -9.03 -7.41
C ARG A 118 13.35 -8.89 -6.04
N ASN A 119 12.07 -8.51 -5.99
CA ASN A 119 11.37 -8.20 -4.76
C ASN A 119 10.71 -9.44 -4.11
N THR A 120 10.14 -10.33 -4.92
CA THR A 120 9.34 -11.46 -4.43
C THR A 120 9.85 -12.83 -4.90
N ASN A 121 10.91 -12.86 -5.70
CA ASN A 121 11.43 -14.07 -6.37
C ASN A 121 10.36 -14.79 -7.23
N ARG A 122 9.46 -14.03 -7.85
CA ARG A 122 8.39 -14.51 -8.74
C ARG A 122 8.42 -13.74 -10.04
N THR A 123 7.75 -14.27 -11.06
CA THR A 123 7.45 -13.54 -12.29
C THR A 123 6.11 -12.85 -12.19
N GLN A 124 5.88 -11.85 -13.04
CA GLN A 124 4.56 -11.23 -13.20
C GLN A 124 3.50 -12.27 -13.56
N MET A 125 3.84 -13.21 -14.43
CA MET A 125 2.94 -14.30 -14.81
C MET A 125 2.55 -15.17 -13.61
N GLN A 126 3.52 -15.56 -12.77
CA GLN A 126 3.26 -16.31 -11.54
C GLN A 126 2.41 -15.56 -10.52
N GLU A 127 2.43 -14.23 -10.51
CA GLU A 127 1.49 -13.45 -9.72
C GLU A 127 0.07 -13.58 -10.26
N MET A 128 -0.10 -13.44 -11.57
CA MET A 128 -1.41 -13.56 -12.23
C MET A 128 -1.98 -14.98 -12.15
N GLU A 129 -1.15 -16.01 -12.23
CA GLU A 129 -1.54 -17.42 -12.07
C GLU A 129 -2.18 -17.72 -10.71
N ARG A 130 -1.98 -16.87 -9.71
CA ARG A 130 -2.60 -17.00 -8.39
C ARG A 130 -3.99 -16.37 -8.30
N TRP A 131 -4.38 -15.53 -9.23
CA TRP A 131 -5.66 -14.82 -9.19
C TRP A 131 -6.87 -15.76 -9.12
N PRO A 132 -6.96 -16.86 -9.89
CA PRO A 132 -8.06 -17.81 -9.75
C PRO A 132 -8.19 -18.40 -8.34
N GLN A 133 -7.06 -18.65 -7.66
CA GLN A 133 -7.08 -19.14 -6.28
C GLN A 133 -7.63 -18.09 -5.30
N VAL A 134 -7.27 -16.81 -5.47
CA VAL A 134 -7.80 -15.71 -4.65
C VAL A 134 -9.31 -15.58 -4.85
N ILE A 135 -9.77 -15.69 -6.10
CA ILE A 135 -11.19 -15.64 -6.45
C ILE A 135 -11.94 -16.82 -5.82
N ALA A 136 -11.44 -18.04 -5.99
CA ALA A 136 -12.06 -19.24 -5.43
C ALA A 136 -12.20 -19.13 -3.90
N GLN A 137 -11.15 -18.66 -3.22
CA GLN A 137 -11.19 -18.43 -1.78
C GLN A 137 -12.22 -17.37 -1.38
N ALA A 138 -12.33 -16.29 -2.16
CA ALA A 138 -13.35 -15.26 -1.90
C ALA A 138 -14.78 -15.81 -2.06
N GLN A 139 -15.02 -16.66 -3.05
CA GLN A 139 -16.30 -17.34 -3.26
C GLN A 139 -16.64 -18.30 -2.11
N GLU A 140 -15.66 -19.13 -1.67
CA GLU A 140 -15.82 -20.05 -0.54
C GLU A 140 -16.20 -19.30 0.75
N LEU A 141 -15.61 -18.12 0.97
CA LEU A 141 -15.88 -17.27 2.12
C LEU A 141 -17.12 -16.37 1.92
N ASN A 142 -17.84 -16.53 0.81
CA ASN A 142 -19.01 -15.74 0.44
C ASN A 142 -18.78 -14.22 0.49
N ILE A 143 -17.58 -13.79 0.08
CA ILE A 143 -17.20 -12.37 -0.02
C ILE A 143 -18.01 -11.73 -1.16
N LYS A 144 -18.49 -10.50 -0.95
CA LYS A 144 -19.30 -9.76 -1.93
C LYS A 144 -18.55 -8.60 -2.57
N GLU A 145 -17.48 -8.14 -1.95
CA GLU A 145 -16.73 -6.98 -2.41
C GLU A 145 -15.24 -7.29 -2.49
N ALA A 146 -14.60 -6.78 -3.53
CA ALA A 146 -13.19 -7.04 -3.83
C ALA A 146 -12.45 -5.77 -4.23
N GLY A 147 -11.14 -5.92 -4.41
CA GLY A 147 -10.27 -4.88 -4.92
C GLY A 147 -9.41 -5.34 -6.09
N ILE A 148 -8.93 -4.36 -6.83
CA ILE A 148 -7.97 -4.52 -7.92
C ILE A 148 -6.73 -3.67 -7.62
N GLY A 149 -5.58 -4.03 -8.21
CA GLY A 149 -4.42 -3.21 -7.97
C GLY A 149 -3.20 -3.55 -8.80
N THR A 150 -2.32 -2.57 -8.90
CA THR A 150 -1.02 -2.71 -9.55
C THR A 150 0.08 -2.09 -8.69
N ASN A 151 1.31 -2.55 -8.89
CA ASN A 151 2.51 -1.96 -8.35
C ASN A 151 3.52 -1.69 -9.47
N ALA A 152 4.43 -0.74 -9.29
CA ALA A 152 5.22 -0.16 -10.39
C ALA A 152 4.32 0.31 -11.55
N SER A 153 3.22 0.98 -11.21
CA SER A 153 2.09 1.26 -12.10
C SER A 153 2.46 2.17 -13.28
N TRP A 154 3.37 3.11 -13.08
CA TRP A 154 3.73 4.13 -14.07
C TRP A 154 5.13 3.99 -14.63
N GLY A 155 5.86 2.95 -14.21
CA GLY A 155 7.20 2.71 -14.72
C GLY A 155 8.11 2.00 -13.74
N SER A 156 9.34 1.73 -14.20
CA SER A 156 10.39 1.14 -13.38
C SER A 156 11.77 1.62 -13.80
N ASN A 157 12.74 1.59 -12.89
CA ASN A 157 14.14 1.88 -13.18
C ASN A 157 14.79 0.86 -14.13
N PHE A 158 14.09 -0.22 -14.46
CA PHE A 158 14.57 -1.28 -15.34
C PHE A 158 14.03 -1.18 -16.77
N LEU A 159 12.78 -0.72 -16.93
CA LEU A 159 12.08 -0.70 -18.21
C LEU A 159 11.63 0.71 -18.61
N GLY A 160 11.90 1.72 -17.80
CA GLY A 160 11.46 3.08 -18.03
C GLY A 160 9.99 3.31 -17.68
N GLU A 161 9.41 4.31 -18.33
CA GLU A 161 8.03 4.74 -18.10
C GLU A 161 7.01 3.82 -18.78
N PHE A 162 5.86 3.67 -18.15
CA PHE A 162 4.72 2.96 -18.71
C PHE A 162 3.59 3.95 -19.05
N PRO A 163 2.94 3.79 -20.22
CA PRO A 163 1.71 4.50 -20.53
C PRO A 163 0.59 4.15 -19.54
N VAL A 164 -0.26 5.13 -19.22
CA VAL A 164 -1.44 4.90 -18.35
C VAL A 164 -2.38 3.84 -18.96
N ASP A 165 -2.42 3.71 -20.28
CA ASP A 165 -3.19 2.66 -20.94
C ASP A 165 -2.80 1.24 -20.51
N ASN A 166 -1.52 0.99 -20.23
CA ASN A 166 -1.07 -0.34 -19.76
C ASN A 166 -1.61 -0.63 -18.37
N LEU A 167 -1.59 0.37 -17.49
CA LEU A 167 -2.19 0.30 -16.16
C LEU A 167 -3.69 0.00 -16.27
N MET A 168 -4.42 0.79 -17.08
CA MET A 168 -5.87 0.62 -17.23
C MET A 168 -6.26 -0.75 -17.76
N LYS A 169 -5.58 -1.25 -18.79
CA LYS A 169 -5.80 -2.62 -19.32
C LYS A 169 -5.60 -3.70 -18.26
N MET A 170 -4.63 -3.52 -17.37
CA MET A 170 -4.38 -4.48 -16.31
C MET A 170 -5.47 -4.44 -15.23
N LEU A 171 -5.92 -3.25 -14.85
CA LEU A 171 -7.04 -3.07 -13.91
C LEU A 171 -8.35 -3.62 -14.51
N GLU A 172 -8.61 -3.38 -15.80
CA GLU A 172 -9.77 -3.89 -16.52
C GLU A 172 -9.81 -5.43 -16.51
N ARG A 173 -8.67 -6.07 -16.78
CA ARG A 173 -8.56 -7.53 -16.72
C ARG A 173 -8.88 -8.07 -15.32
N GLN A 174 -8.40 -7.42 -14.27
CA GLN A 174 -8.69 -7.82 -12.89
C GLN A 174 -10.17 -7.59 -12.53
N HIS A 175 -10.73 -6.47 -12.97
CA HIS A 175 -12.14 -6.12 -12.77
C HIS A 175 -13.05 -7.18 -13.42
N SER A 176 -12.82 -7.49 -14.70
CA SER A 176 -13.61 -8.50 -15.43
C SER A 176 -13.59 -9.86 -14.74
N MET A 177 -12.46 -10.28 -14.17
CA MET A 177 -12.38 -11.54 -13.45
C MET A 177 -13.25 -11.57 -12.17
N TRP A 178 -13.42 -10.45 -11.48
CA TRP A 178 -14.33 -10.35 -10.35
C TRP A 178 -15.78 -10.31 -10.79
N ASP A 179 -16.08 -9.57 -11.87
CA ASP A 179 -17.40 -9.48 -12.48
C ASP A 179 -17.92 -10.85 -12.93
N GLU A 180 -17.07 -11.67 -13.58
CA GLU A 180 -17.41 -13.03 -14.03
C GLU A 180 -17.94 -13.93 -12.92
N VAL A 181 -17.58 -13.64 -11.67
CA VAL A 181 -18.01 -14.42 -10.50
C VAL A 181 -19.03 -13.68 -9.62
N GLY A 182 -19.49 -12.52 -10.05
CA GLY A 182 -20.50 -11.72 -9.34
C GLY A 182 -20.00 -11.12 -8.03
N ILE A 183 -18.75 -10.72 -7.98
CA ILE A 183 -18.13 -10.01 -6.82
C ILE A 183 -17.86 -8.56 -7.22
N ASP A 184 -18.45 -7.63 -6.50
CA ASP A 184 -18.35 -6.19 -6.77
C ASP A 184 -16.95 -5.65 -6.50
N VAL A 185 -16.39 -4.90 -7.43
CA VAL A 185 -15.11 -4.21 -7.21
C VAL A 185 -15.36 -2.85 -6.57
N ARG A 186 -14.89 -2.64 -5.34
CA ARG A 186 -15.06 -1.41 -4.56
C ARG A 186 -13.78 -0.64 -4.32
N SER A 187 -12.62 -1.26 -4.60
CA SER A 187 -11.33 -0.66 -4.30
C SER A 187 -10.35 -0.82 -5.46
N ALA A 188 -9.63 0.26 -5.78
CA ALA A 188 -8.46 0.23 -6.68
C ALA A 188 -7.22 0.72 -5.95
N SER A 189 -6.07 0.09 -6.20
CA SER A 189 -4.79 0.53 -5.64
C SER A 189 -3.70 0.63 -6.71
N MET A 190 -2.89 1.67 -6.64
CA MET A 190 -1.79 1.92 -7.57
C MET A 190 -0.54 2.31 -6.80
N GLY A 191 0.54 1.54 -6.99
CA GLY A 191 1.81 1.74 -6.32
C GLY A 191 2.91 2.25 -7.27
N ASP A 192 3.77 3.13 -6.77
CA ASP A 192 4.92 3.68 -7.49
C ASP A 192 6.22 3.56 -6.70
N PRO A 193 6.73 2.37 -6.49
CA PRO A 193 7.90 2.13 -5.64
C PRO A 193 9.19 2.77 -6.19
N MET A 194 9.20 3.18 -7.45
CA MET A 194 10.39 3.72 -8.11
C MET A 194 10.20 5.17 -8.62
N SER A 195 9.17 5.85 -8.15
CA SER A 195 8.92 7.28 -8.39
C SER A 195 8.82 7.68 -9.86
N HIS A 196 8.12 6.88 -10.67
CA HIS A 196 7.87 7.16 -12.09
C HIS A 196 6.58 7.92 -12.35
N CYS A 197 5.71 8.07 -11.34
CA CYS A 197 4.50 8.85 -11.50
C CYS A 197 4.78 10.34 -11.53
N THR A 198 3.91 11.07 -12.24
CA THR A 198 3.84 12.53 -12.22
C THR A 198 2.44 12.92 -11.72
N PRO A 199 2.23 14.18 -11.26
CA PRO A 199 0.89 14.64 -10.89
C PRO A 199 -0.14 14.40 -12.01
N ALA A 200 0.22 14.70 -13.26
CA ALA A 200 -0.67 14.49 -14.41
C ALA A 200 -1.03 13.01 -14.64
N LYS A 201 -0.06 12.09 -14.52
CA LYS A 201 -0.33 10.65 -14.64
C LYS A 201 -1.22 10.11 -13.52
N VAL A 202 -1.03 10.61 -12.28
CA VAL A 202 -1.88 10.26 -11.14
C VAL A 202 -3.30 10.75 -11.39
N GLU A 203 -3.46 12.03 -11.74
CA GLU A 203 -4.76 12.63 -12.03
C GLU A 203 -5.48 11.86 -13.16
N GLU A 204 -4.81 11.62 -14.30
CA GLU A 204 -5.35 10.83 -15.41
C GLU A 204 -5.80 9.43 -14.96
N SER A 205 -4.95 8.73 -14.20
CA SER A 205 -5.26 7.37 -13.76
C SER A 205 -6.49 7.33 -12.85
N VAL A 206 -6.55 8.23 -11.87
CA VAL A 206 -7.68 8.32 -10.94
C VAL A 206 -8.97 8.73 -11.66
N TYR A 207 -8.88 9.71 -12.57
CA TYR A 207 -10.03 10.13 -13.37
C TYR A 207 -10.58 8.96 -14.19
N ARG A 208 -9.71 8.25 -14.93
CA ARG A 208 -10.12 7.10 -15.76
C ARG A 208 -10.71 5.95 -14.94
N VAL A 209 -10.16 5.66 -13.77
CA VAL A 209 -10.75 4.65 -12.86
C VAL A 209 -12.15 5.04 -12.45
N LYS A 210 -12.37 6.30 -12.07
CA LYS A 210 -13.69 6.79 -11.65
C LYS A 210 -14.70 6.88 -12.80
N GLU A 211 -14.23 7.20 -14.00
CA GLU A 211 -15.06 7.26 -15.20
C GLU A 211 -15.50 5.85 -15.64
N MET A 212 -14.56 4.90 -15.63
CA MET A 212 -14.82 3.53 -16.08
C MET A 212 -15.59 2.70 -15.05
N TRP A 213 -15.32 2.93 -13.76
CA TRP A 213 -15.93 2.19 -12.64
C TRP A 213 -16.39 3.13 -11.52
N PRO A 214 -17.55 3.81 -11.70
CA PRO A 214 -18.09 4.75 -10.70
C PRO A 214 -18.34 4.13 -9.33
N GLU A 215 -18.54 2.81 -9.27
CA GLU A 215 -18.74 2.02 -8.06
C GLU A 215 -17.48 1.87 -7.20
N ILE A 216 -16.30 2.09 -7.75
CA ILE A 216 -15.05 2.11 -6.99
C ILE A 216 -14.99 3.38 -6.15
N ASN A 217 -15.21 3.23 -4.85
CA ASN A 217 -15.26 4.32 -3.89
C ASN A 217 -13.99 4.44 -3.02
N HIS A 218 -13.08 3.47 -3.09
CA HIS A 218 -11.80 3.49 -2.41
C HIS A 218 -10.65 3.44 -3.42
N ILE A 219 -9.96 4.56 -3.62
CA ILE A 219 -8.72 4.61 -4.42
C ILE A 219 -7.55 4.83 -3.46
N ARG A 220 -6.60 3.90 -3.48
CA ARG A 220 -5.38 3.95 -2.68
C ARG A 220 -4.18 4.19 -3.59
N LEU A 221 -3.40 5.21 -3.28
CA LEU A 221 -2.14 5.53 -3.96
C LEU A 221 -0.98 5.34 -2.99
N HIS A 222 0.05 4.61 -3.41
CA HIS A 222 1.27 4.44 -2.67
C HIS A 222 2.43 5.02 -3.49
N LEU A 223 2.82 6.25 -3.15
CA LEU A 223 3.70 7.07 -3.99
C LEU A 223 5.01 7.35 -3.25
N HIS A 224 6.12 7.18 -3.97
CA HIS A 224 7.46 7.48 -3.48
C HIS A 224 7.98 8.79 -4.06
N ASN A 225 8.79 9.53 -3.29
CA ASN A 225 9.37 10.81 -3.69
C ASN A 225 10.84 10.70 -4.17
N GLY A 226 11.29 9.56 -4.62
CA GLY A 226 12.68 9.31 -5.00
C GLY A 226 13.24 10.18 -6.15
N ARG A 227 12.37 10.88 -6.90
CA ARG A 227 12.74 11.84 -7.95
C ARG A 227 12.47 13.29 -7.59
N ASN A 228 12.37 13.58 -6.31
CA ASN A 228 12.07 14.91 -5.79
C ASN A 228 10.77 15.53 -6.34
N MET A 229 9.77 14.69 -6.57
CA MET A 229 8.44 15.04 -7.08
C MET A 229 7.45 15.27 -5.92
N ALA A 230 7.90 15.84 -4.80
CA ALA A 230 7.11 16.05 -3.57
C ALA A 230 5.74 16.73 -3.80
N LYS A 231 5.54 17.38 -4.95
CA LYS A 231 4.25 17.94 -5.36
C LYS A 231 3.21 16.90 -5.78
N ILE A 232 3.59 15.62 -5.89
CA ILE A 232 2.65 14.54 -6.24
C ILE A 232 1.52 14.44 -5.20
N GLY A 233 1.84 14.61 -3.92
CA GLY A 233 0.82 14.67 -2.86
C GLY A 233 -0.12 15.90 -2.95
N ARG A 234 0.18 16.85 -3.84
CA ARG A 234 -0.70 17.98 -4.19
C ARG A 234 -1.42 17.78 -5.53
N ALA A 235 -1.16 16.70 -6.25
CA ALA A 235 -2.04 16.28 -7.32
C ALA A 235 -3.40 16.03 -6.67
N HIS A 236 -4.35 16.92 -6.91
CA HIS A 236 -5.67 16.82 -6.35
C HIS A 236 -6.34 15.56 -6.91
N VAL A 237 -6.43 14.57 -6.07
CA VAL A 237 -7.05 13.29 -6.35
C VAL A 237 -8.45 13.28 -5.75
#